data_b695171f34ce17b7550891bc39e47a88
#
_entry.id   b695171f34ce17b7550891bc39e47a88
#
_cell.length_a   1.000
_cell.length_b   1.000
_cell.length_c   1.000
_cell.angle_alpha   90.00
_cell.angle_beta   90.00
_cell.angle_gamma   90.00
#
_symmetry.space_group_name_H-M   'P 1'
#
loop_
_entity.id
_entity.type
_entity.pdbx_description
1 polymer ?
#
loop_
_entity_poly.entity_id
_entity_poly.type
_entity_poly.pdbx_seq_one_letter_code
_entity_poly.pdbx_strand_id
1 'polypeptide(L)'
;LISTPPGDVGDPAFLAHAEDLLRVPTLEWVGYLSSTAVYGNRNGAWVDETTEVQPANKRGSRRAAAETQWLEMFRKHKLPAHIFRIAGIYGPARSALDSVRTGVARRIDKPGHAFSRIHVEDIVQVLRASVAQPNPRRVYNLCDDMPSPSHEVIAYACELLGIEPPPLVPYEDTDMAPIARSFFSDN
;
A
#
# COMPACT_ATOMS: atom_id res chain seq x y z
N LEU A 1 -3.29 13.82 9.00
CA LEU A 1 -2.93 12.73 8.11
C LEU A 1 -1.44 12.44 8.20
N ILE A 2 -1.09 11.16 8.40
CA ILE A 2 0.28 10.69 8.56
C ILE A 2 0.63 9.84 7.34
N SER A 3 1.58 10.31 6.52
CA SER A 3 2.00 9.67 5.27
C SER A 3 3.50 9.30 5.26
N THR A 4 4.24 9.67 6.30
CA THR A 4 5.65 9.33 6.43
C THR A 4 5.85 7.83 6.61
N PRO A 5 6.84 7.21 5.94
CA PRO A 5 7.14 5.80 6.14
C PRO A 5 7.89 5.60 7.46
N PRO A 6 7.60 4.53 8.22
CA PRO A 6 8.36 4.19 9.41
C PRO A 6 9.80 3.75 9.05
N GLY A 7 10.75 4.19 9.84
CA GLY A 7 12.17 3.87 9.72
C GLY A 7 12.63 2.73 10.64
N ASP A 8 13.96 2.57 10.78
CA ASP A 8 14.54 1.56 11.67
C ASP A 8 14.26 1.83 13.16
N VAL A 9 14.12 3.09 13.52
CA VAL A 9 13.85 3.52 14.89
C VAL A 9 12.34 3.64 15.19
N GLY A 10 11.47 3.38 14.23
CA GLY A 10 10.01 3.45 14.37
C GLY A 10 9.36 4.47 13.44
N ASP A 11 8.09 4.78 13.71
CA ASP A 11 7.34 5.80 12.97
C ASP A 11 7.76 7.21 13.44
N PRO A 12 8.36 8.04 12.57
CA PRO A 12 8.84 9.37 12.96
C PRO A 12 7.72 10.30 13.41
N ALA A 13 6.52 10.20 12.82
CA ALA A 13 5.38 11.00 13.23
C ALA A 13 4.88 10.59 14.64
N PHE A 14 4.87 9.29 14.91
CA PHE A 14 4.53 8.77 16.24
C PHE A 14 5.53 9.26 17.29
N LEU A 15 6.82 9.09 17.03
CA LEU A 15 7.88 9.45 17.96
C LEU A 15 7.91 10.94 18.28
N ALA A 16 7.63 11.79 17.29
CA ALA A 16 7.68 13.23 17.44
C ALA A 16 6.39 13.84 18.02
N HIS A 17 5.22 13.28 17.72
CA HIS A 17 3.95 14.00 17.89
C HIS A 17 2.85 13.23 18.60
N ALA A 18 3.04 11.96 18.98
CA ALA A 18 1.96 11.18 19.61
C ALA A 18 1.42 11.83 20.88
N GLU A 19 2.32 12.36 21.73
CA GLU A 19 1.92 13.04 22.96
C GLU A 19 1.29 14.41 22.70
N ASP A 20 1.77 15.14 21.70
CA ASP A 20 1.20 16.45 21.35
C ASP A 20 -0.23 16.31 20.84
N LEU A 21 -0.50 15.26 20.06
CA LEU A 21 -1.86 14.97 19.58
C LEU A 21 -2.85 14.70 20.73
N LEU A 22 -2.39 14.13 21.85
CA LEU A 22 -3.24 13.94 23.03
C LEU A 22 -3.63 15.24 23.74
N ARG A 23 -2.87 16.31 23.51
CA ARG A 23 -3.13 17.63 24.09
C ARG A 23 -4.09 18.47 23.27
N VAL A 24 -4.57 17.98 22.14
CA VAL A 24 -5.52 18.67 21.25
C VAL A 24 -6.94 18.19 21.55
N PRO A 25 -7.75 18.90 22.35
CA PRO A 25 -9.05 18.44 22.82
C PRO A 25 -10.10 18.36 21.70
N THR A 26 -9.87 19.07 20.59
CA THR A 26 -10.76 19.12 19.42
C THR A 26 -10.31 18.17 18.29
N LEU A 27 -9.41 17.26 18.58
CA LEU A 27 -8.91 16.31 17.57
C LEU A 27 -9.96 15.23 17.30
N GLU A 28 -10.54 15.23 16.13
CA GLU A 28 -11.62 14.31 15.73
C GLU A 28 -11.15 13.18 14.81
N TRP A 29 -9.97 13.33 14.18
CA TRP A 29 -9.50 12.36 13.21
C TRP A 29 -7.98 12.35 13.11
N VAL A 30 -7.40 11.13 13.11
CA VAL A 30 -6.00 10.86 12.78
C VAL A 30 -5.97 9.71 11.79
N GLY A 31 -5.44 9.90 10.59
CA GLY A 31 -5.30 8.87 9.57
C GLY A 31 -3.85 8.47 9.37
N TYR A 32 -3.54 7.19 9.52
CA TYR A 32 -2.23 6.61 9.22
C TYR A 32 -2.27 5.85 7.89
N LEU A 33 -1.46 6.27 6.91
CA LEU A 33 -1.31 5.59 5.63
C LEU A 33 -0.35 4.42 5.78
N SER A 34 -0.91 3.24 5.91
CA SER A 34 -0.20 1.97 5.97
C SER A 34 -0.08 1.33 4.57
N SER A 35 0.14 0.03 4.51
CA SER A 35 0.30 -0.72 3.26
C SER A 35 -0.26 -2.12 3.41
N THR A 36 -0.78 -2.71 2.34
CA THR A 36 -1.16 -4.12 2.27
C THR A 36 0.02 -5.08 2.47
N ALA A 37 1.27 -4.61 2.36
CA ALA A 37 2.47 -5.41 2.67
C ALA A 37 2.53 -5.92 4.12
N VAL A 38 1.67 -5.43 5.02
CA VAL A 38 1.52 -5.97 6.38
C VAL A 38 0.95 -7.39 6.40
N TYR A 39 0.25 -7.80 5.36
CA TYR A 39 -0.31 -9.16 5.25
C TYR A 39 0.73 -10.21 4.89
N GLY A 40 1.82 -9.81 4.21
CA GLY A 40 2.83 -10.73 3.67
C GLY A 40 2.31 -11.59 2.54
N ASN A 41 2.99 -12.72 2.30
CA ASN A 41 2.60 -13.67 1.25
C ASN A 41 1.44 -14.56 1.72
N ARG A 42 0.35 -14.54 0.99
CA ARG A 42 -0.85 -15.37 1.22
C ARG A 42 -1.09 -16.37 0.08
N ASN A 43 -0.10 -16.56 -0.79
CA ASN A 43 -0.18 -17.48 -1.94
C ASN A 43 -1.40 -17.20 -2.84
N GLY A 44 -1.73 -15.94 -3.05
CA GLY A 44 -2.88 -15.50 -3.84
C GLY A 44 -4.25 -15.59 -3.15
N ALA A 45 -4.29 -15.94 -1.87
CA ALA A 45 -5.54 -15.94 -1.13
C ALA A 45 -6.03 -14.50 -0.86
N TRP A 46 -7.34 -14.29 -0.95
CA TRP A 46 -7.97 -13.04 -0.58
C TRP A 46 -7.77 -12.73 0.91
N VAL A 47 -7.54 -11.47 1.21
CA VAL A 47 -7.40 -10.95 2.58
C VAL A 47 -8.38 -9.81 2.81
N ASP A 48 -8.83 -9.68 4.06
CA ASP A 48 -9.62 -8.56 4.55
C ASP A 48 -8.97 -7.93 5.78
N GLU A 49 -9.61 -6.93 6.36
CA GLU A 49 -9.09 -6.20 7.52
C GLU A 49 -9.01 -7.05 8.80
N THR A 50 -9.70 -8.21 8.83
CA THR A 50 -9.67 -9.16 9.96
C THR A 50 -8.55 -10.19 9.81
N THR A 51 -7.96 -10.30 8.62
CA THR A 51 -6.86 -11.21 8.34
C THR A 51 -5.63 -10.87 9.18
N GLU A 52 -5.03 -11.88 9.77
CA GLU A 52 -3.85 -11.72 10.61
C GLU A 52 -2.69 -11.05 9.87
N VAL A 53 -2.04 -10.10 10.53
CA VAL A 53 -0.86 -9.39 10.03
C VAL A 53 0.38 -10.27 10.16
N GLN A 54 0.99 -10.63 9.02
CA GLN A 54 2.18 -11.50 8.94
C GLN A 54 3.17 -10.99 7.87
N PRO A 55 3.81 -9.84 8.10
CA PRO A 55 4.66 -9.23 7.11
C PRO A 55 5.87 -10.11 6.75
N ALA A 56 6.15 -10.25 5.44
CA ALA A 56 7.24 -11.07 4.93
C ALA A 56 8.59 -10.33 4.86
N ASN A 57 8.61 -9.01 5.06
CA ASN A 57 9.81 -8.20 4.92
C ASN A 57 9.88 -7.06 5.95
N LYS A 58 11.07 -6.44 6.10
CA LYS A 58 11.29 -5.34 7.07
C LYS A 58 10.33 -4.17 6.89
N ARG A 59 9.96 -3.84 5.65
CA ARG A 59 9.05 -2.73 5.34
C ARG A 59 7.65 -2.99 5.90
N GLY A 60 7.12 -4.17 5.63
CA GLY A 60 5.83 -4.62 6.18
C GLY A 60 5.87 -4.68 7.71
N SER A 61 6.95 -5.24 8.30
CA SER A 61 7.09 -5.33 9.76
C SER A 61 7.09 -3.96 10.44
N ARG A 62 7.80 -2.96 9.87
CA ARG A 62 7.79 -1.58 10.39
C ARG A 62 6.40 -0.95 10.30
N ARG A 63 5.67 -1.19 9.20
CA ARG A 63 4.29 -0.71 9.04
C ARG A 63 3.35 -1.35 10.07
N ALA A 64 3.45 -2.67 10.26
CA ALA A 64 2.65 -3.39 11.26
C ALA A 64 2.91 -2.89 12.68
N ALA A 65 4.18 -2.63 13.04
CA ALA A 65 4.53 -2.04 14.32
C ALA A 65 3.94 -0.64 14.50
N ALA A 66 3.99 0.21 13.48
CA ALA A 66 3.39 1.54 13.51
C ALA A 66 1.85 1.49 13.63
N GLU A 67 1.18 0.59 12.89
CA GLU A 67 -0.27 0.36 13.05
C GLU A 67 -0.61 0.02 14.51
N THR A 68 0.14 -0.91 15.11
CA THR A 68 -0.06 -1.30 16.50
C THR A 68 0.09 -0.11 17.44
N GLN A 69 1.10 0.74 17.27
CA GLN A 69 1.31 1.93 18.08
C GLN A 69 0.13 2.90 18.00
N TRP A 70 -0.34 3.23 16.79
CA TRP A 70 -1.48 4.14 16.60
C TRP A 70 -2.79 3.57 17.14
N LEU A 71 -3.04 2.26 16.99
CA LEU A 71 -4.22 1.60 17.56
C LEU A 71 -4.17 1.52 19.08
N GLU A 72 -2.99 1.35 19.67
CA GLU A 72 -2.79 1.41 21.13
C GLU A 72 -3.09 2.81 21.70
N MET A 73 -2.76 3.89 20.96
CA MET A 73 -3.13 5.25 21.35
C MET A 73 -4.66 5.43 21.44
N PHE A 74 -5.41 4.82 20.50
CA PHE A 74 -6.86 4.79 20.64
C PHE A 74 -7.31 3.97 21.85
N ARG A 75 -6.74 2.79 22.06
CA ARG A 75 -7.12 1.91 23.17
C ARG A 75 -6.90 2.57 24.52
N LYS A 76 -5.74 3.20 24.73
CA LYS A 76 -5.31 3.79 26.00
C LYS A 76 -5.87 5.18 26.23
N HIS A 77 -5.92 6.01 25.21
CA HIS A 77 -6.13 7.44 25.32
C HIS A 77 -7.30 7.97 24.48
N LYS A 78 -7.99 7.07 23.73
CA LYS A 78 -9.09 7.45 22.84
C LYS A 78 -8.66 8.38 21.69
N LEU A 79 -7.37 8.41 21.33
CA LEU A 79 -6.90 9.12 20.15
C LEU A 79 -7.64 8.59 18.91
N PRO A 80 -8.30 9.43 18.09
CA PRO A 80 -9.20 8.98 17.03
C PRO A 80 -8.44 8.47 15.78
N ALA A 81 -7.63 7.43 15.95
CA ALA A 81 -6.77 6.84 14.93
C ALA A 81 -7.56 5.93 13.96
N HIS A 82 -7.25 6.06 12.67
CA HIS A 82 -7.74 5.24 11.56
C HIS A 82 -6.54 4.72 10.78
N ILE A 83 -6.58 3.47 10.34
CA ILE A 83 -5.51 2.83 9.57
C ILE A 83 -5.98 2.58 8.14
N PHE A 84 -5.17 2.97 7.15
CA PHE A 84 -5.46 2.76 5.74
C PHE A 84 -4.36 1.90 5.12
N ARG A 85 -4.63 0.63 4.86
CA ARG A 85 -3.73 -0.33 4.21
C ARG A 85 -3.86 -0.18 2.71
N ILE A 86 -2.94 0.57 2.13
CA ILE A 86 -2.98 0.98 0.73
C ILE A 86 -2.24 -0.05 -0.14
N ALA A 87 -2.88 -0.49 -1.21
CA ALA A 87 -2.30 -1.33 -2.26
C ALA A 87 -1.33 -0.56 -3.17
N GLY A 88 -0.92 -1.12 -4.28
CA GLY A 88 -0.06 -0.46 -5.25
C GLY A 88 -0.72 0.79 -5.84
N ILE A 89 -0.22 1.97 -5.49
CA ILE A 89 -0.80 3.25 -5.93
C ILE A 89 -0.47 3.50 -7.40
N TYR A 90 -1.47 3.86 -8.19
CA TYR A 90 -1.29 4.37 -9.55
C TYR A 90 -2.11 5.64 -9.79
N GLY A 91 -1.81 6.36 -10.88
CA GLY A 91 -2.47 7.60 -11.27
C GLY A 91 -1.62 8.42 -12.24
N PRO A 92 -1.93 9.71 -12.44
CA PRO A 92 -1.16 10.61 -13.31
C PRO A 92 0.33 10.61 -12.95
N ALA A 93 1.18 10.50 -13.96
CA ALA A 93 2.65 10.41 -13.86
C ALA A 93 3.18 9.19 -13.07
N ARG A 94 2.32 8.22 -12.73
CA ARG A 94 2.68 6.98 -12.05
C ARG A 94 1.80 5.83 -12.50
N SER A 95 1.85 5.52 -13.78
CA SER A 95 1.04 4.47 -14.38
C SER A 95 1.84 3.53 -15.28
N ALA A 96 1.24 2.41 -15.66
CA ALA A 96 1.78 1.54 -16.68
C ALA A 96 1.91 2.27 -18.04
N LEU A 97 0.96 3.16 -18.36
CA LEU A 97 1.02 3.99 -19.57
C LEU A 97 2.25 4.88 -19.60
N ASP A 98 2.59 5.52 -18.47
CA ASP A 98 3.78 6.36 -18.37
C ASP A 98 5.06 5.54 -18.53
N SER A 99 5.11 4.35 -17.93
CA SER A 99 6.24 3.44 -18.04
C SER A 99 6.46 2.96 -19.48
N VAL A 100 5.37 2.68 -20.22
CA VAL A 100 5.44 2.30 -21.64
C VAL A 100 5.90 3.49 -22.49
N ARG A 101 5.33 4.69 -22.30
CA ARG A 101 5.70 5.90 -23.05
C ARG A 101 7.18 6.28 -22.88
N THR A 102 7.72 6.06 -21.69
CA THR A 102 9.13 6.37 -21.37
C THR A 102 10.10 5.22 -21.71
N GLY A 103 9.61 4.09 -22.21
CA GLY A 103 10.43 2.94 -22.61
C GLY A 103 11.07 2.17 -21.43
N VAL A 104 10.60 2.40 -20.18
CA VAL A 104 11.13 1.71 -19.00
C VAL A 104 10.28 0.52 -18.57
N ALA A 105 9.16 0.28 -19.25
CA ALA A 105 8.27 -0.82 -18.94
C ALA A 105 8.95 -2.18 -19.11
N ARG A 106 8.71 -3.08 -18.17
CA ARG A 106 9.19 -4.48 -18.21
C ARG A 106 8.03 -5.42 -17.98
N ARG A 107 7.94 -6.49 -18.78
CA ARG A 107 6.97 -7.55 -18.60
C ARG A 107 7.64 -8.71 -17.87
N ILE A 108 7.39 -8.81 -16.58
CA ILE A 108 7.97 -9.84 -15.71
C ILE A 108 6.89 -10.86 -15.40
N ASP A 109 7.12 -12.09 -15.79
CA ASP A 109 6.24 -13.23 -15.51
C ASP A 109 6.65 -13.91 -14.21
N LYS A 110 5.76 -13.86 -13.24
CA LYS A 110 5.85 -14.67 -12.02
C LYS A 110 4.54 -15.45 -11.89
N PRO A 111 4.53 -16.73 -12.22
CA PRO A 111 3.33 -17.56 -12.21
C PRO A 111 2.61 -17.51 -10.86
N GLY A 112 1.27 -17.33 -10.91
CA GLY A 112 0.44 -17.28 -9.72
C GLY A 112 0.53 -15.97 -8.91
N HIS A 113 1.32 -14.98 -9.37
CA HIS A 113 1.43 -13.69 -8.67
C HIS A 113 0.43 -12.67 -9.23
N ALA A 114 -0.47 -12.19 -8.37
CA ALA A 114 -1.36 -11.08 -8.65
C ALA A 114 -0.98 -9.85 -7.83
N PHE A 115 -1.27 -8.66 -8.33
CA PHE A 115 -0.94 -7.39 -7.70
C PHE A 115 -2.19 -6.56 -7.53
N SER A 116 -2.57 -6.27 -6.30
CA SER A 116 -3.66 -5.34 -6.00
C SER A 116 -3.20 -3.90 -6.15
N ARG A 117 -4.07 -3.04 -6.68
CA ARG A 117 -3.78 -1.63 -6.97
C ARG A 117 -4.89 -0.74 -6.44
N ILE A 118 -4.65 0.56 -6.44
CA ILE A 118 -5.65 1.58 -6.12
C ILE A 118 -5.30 2.87 -6.87
N HIS A 119 -6.28 3.53 -7.46
CA HIS A 119 -6.07 4.85 -8.05
C HIS A 119 -5.94 5.92 -6.97
N VAL A 120 -5.07 6.90 -7.18
CA VAL A 120 -4.80 7.96 -6.19
C VAL A 120 -6.06 8.76 -5.83
N GLU A 121 -6.97 8.98 -6.78
CA GLU A 121 -8.22 9.69 -6.52
C GLU A 121 -9.17 8.90 -5.62
N ASP A 122 -9.18 7.57 -5.71
CA ASP A 122 -9.98 6.72 -4.83
C ASP A 122 -9.45 6.75 -3.40
N ILE A 123 -8.12 6.81 -3.23
CA ILE A 123 -7.52 7.07 -1.90
C ILE A 123 -8.06 8.39 -1.33
N VAL A 124 -8.06 9.45 -2.13
CA VAL A 124 -8.55 10.78 -1.70
C VAL A 124 -10.04 10.72 -1.32
N GLN A 125 -10.87 10.03 -2.12
CA GLN A 125 -12.29 9.86 -1.82
C GLN A 125 -12.53 9.12 -0.50
N VAL A 126 -11.82 8.01 -0.27
CA VAL A 126 -11.91 7.24 0.98
C VAL A 126 -11.47 8.08 2.19
N LEU A 127 -10.36 8.81 2.07
CA LEU A 127 -9.88 9.69 3.15
C LEU A 127 -10.90 10.80 3.46
N ARG A 128 -11.48 11.43 2.45
CA ARG A 128 -12.52 12.45 2.62
C ARG A 128 -13.78 11.88 3.29
N ALA A 129 -14.21 10.70 2.89
CA ALA A 129 -15.34 10.01 3.52
C ALA A 129 -15.04 9.69 4.99
N SER A 130 -13.83 9.20 5.28
CA SER A 130 -13.41 8.89 6.65
C SER A 130 -13.32 10.13 7.54
N VAL A 131 -12.90 11.29 7.00
CA VAL A 131 -12.91 12.57 7.73
C VAL A 131 -14.34 13.06 7.97
N ALA A 132 -15.22 12.92 6.98
CA ALA A 132 -16.62 13.35 7.09
C ALA A 132 -17.44 12.47 8.06
N GLN A 133 -17.09 11.20 8.19
CA GLN A 133 -17.74 10.23 9.08
C GLN A 133 -16.69 9.41 9.83
N PRO A 134 -16.05 10.00 10.87
CA PRO A 134 -14.98 9.32 11.61
C PRO A 134 -15.49 8.03 12.28
N ASN A 135 -14.72 6.94 12.09
CA ASN A 135 -14.95 5.67 12.77
C ASN A 135 -13.62 5.19 13.38
N PRO A 136 -13.21 5.77 14.52
CA PRO A 136 -11.90 5.52 15.12
C PRO A 136 -11.64 4.03 15.39
N ARG A 137 -10.38 3.62 15.35
CA ARG A 137 -9.90 2.25 15.50
C ARG A 137 -10.11 1.38 14.25
N ARG A 138 -10.82 1.83 13.25
CA ARG A 138 -11.03 1.03 12.04
C ARG A 138 -9.77 0.95 11.19
N VAL A 139 -9.60 -0.21 10.62
CA VAL A 139 -8.64 -0.50 9.54
C VAL A 139 -9.45 -0.60 8.26
N TYR A 140 -8.89 -0.09 7.15
CA TYR A 140 -9.49 -0.14 5.83
C TYR A 140 -8.46 -0.62 4.83
N ASN A 141 -8.79 -1.62 4.02
CA ASN A 141 -8.04 -1.98 2.85
C ASN A 141 -8.42 -1.08 1.67
N LEU A 142 -7.45 -0.39 1.11
CA LEU A 142 -7.65 0.47 -0.04
C LEU A 142 -7.06 -0.22 -1.28
N CYS A 143 -7.92 -0.86 -2.04
CA CYS A 143 -7.59 -1.52 -3.30
C CYS A 143 -8.78 -1.47 -4.25
N ASP A 144 -8.52 -1.60 -5.56
CA ASP A 144 -9.54 -1.92 -6.54
C ASP A 144 -9.92 -3.41 -6.45
N ASP A 145 -10.93 -3.81 -7.21
CA ASP A 145 -11.53 -5.15 -7.16
C ASP A 145 -10.94 -6.14 -8.16
N MET A 146 -9.90 -5.72 -8.94
CA MET A 146 -9.30 -6.56 -9.98
C MET A 146 -7.78 -6.68 -9.82
N PRO A 147 -7.29 -7.51 -8.89
CA PRO A 147 -5.88 -7.83 -8.82
C PRO A 147 -5.42 -8.49 -10.11
N SER A 148 -4.28 -8.07 -10.65
CA SER A 148 -3.80 -8.53 -11.95
C SER A 148 -2.29 -8.73 -11.96
N PRO A 149 -1.78 -9.71 -12.74
CA PRO A 149 -0.34 -9.86 -12.98
C PRO A 149 0.27 -8.60 -13.56
N SER A 150 1.48 -8.25 -13.12
CA SER A 150 2.14 -7.01 -13.57
C SER A 150 2.38 -6.98 -15.09
N HIS A 151 2.73 -8.13 -15.66
CA HIS A 151 3.00 -8.24 -17.12
C HIS A 151 1.76 -8.05 -17.99
N GLU A 152 0.57 -8.44 -17.51
CA GLU A 152 -0.71 -8.23 -18.21
C GLU A 152 -1.07 -6.75 -18.22
N VAL A 153 -0.88 -6.04 -17.12
CA VAL A 153 -1.14 -4.60 -17.05
C VAL A 153 -0.23 -3.81 -18.01
N ILE A 154 1.03 -4.21 -18.15
CA ILE A 154 1.94 -3.62 -19.15
C ILE A 154 1.50 -3.96 -20.57
N ALA A 155 1.09 -5.21 -20.84
CA ALA A 155 0.60 -5.61 -22.15
C ALA A 155 -0.64 -4.79 -22.56
N TYR A 156 -1.59 -4.63 -21.66
CA TYR A 156 -2.78 -3.82 -21.87
C TYR A 156 -2.46 -2.33 -22.08
N ALA A 157 -1.52 -1.79 -21.33
CA ALA A 157 -1.06 -0.41 -21.55
C ALA A 157 -0.42 -0.22 -22.94
N CYS A 158 0.33 -1.22 -23.41
CA CYS A 158 0.89 -1.21 -24.76
C CYS A 158 -0.20 -1.26 -25.84
N GLU A 159 -1.21 -2.11 -25.68
CA GLU A 159 -2.37 -2.19 -26.56
C GLU A 159 -3.08 -0.84 -26.69
N LEU A 160 -3.38 -0.18 -25.54
CA LEU A 160 -4.01 1.14 -25.51
C LEU A 160 -3.20 2.22 -26.22
N LEU A 161 -1.87 2.10 -26.23
CA LEU A 161 -0.97 3.06 -26.87
C LEU A 161 -0.59 2.70 -28.30
N GLY A 162 -0.99 1.53 -28.80
CA GLY A 162 -0.58 1.04 -30.11
C GLY A 162 0.93 0.75 -30.21
N ILE A 163 1.57 0.38 -29.10
CA ILE A 163 3.01 0.09 -28.99
C ILE A 163 3.22 -1.41 -28.83
N GLU A 164 4.22 -1.96 -29.52
CA GLU A 164 4.60 -3.37 -29.35
C GLU A 164 5.05 -3.64 -27.91
N PRO A 165 4.50 -4.64 -27.21
CA PRO A 165 4.89 -4.95 -25.84
C PRO A 165 6.35 -5.41 -25.75
N PRO A 166 7.11 -4.99 -24.71
CA PRO A 166 8.44 -5.53 -24.49
C PRO A 166 8.40 -7.05 -24.24
N PRO A 167 9.51 -7.77 -24.46
CA PRO A 167 9.57 -9.21 -24.24
C PRO A 167 9.09 -9.61 -22.83
N LEU A 168 8.40 -10.73 -22.75
CA LEU A 168 8.04 -11.35 -21.47
C LEU A 168 9.28 -12.05 -20.91
N VAL A 169 9.67 -11.71 -19.68
CA VAL A 169 10.88 -12.24 -19.03
C VAL A 169 10.45 -13.00 -17.76
N PRO A 170 10.86 -14.27 -17.61
CA PRO A 170 10.65 -15.00 -16.36
C PRO A 170 11.22 -14.26 -15.14
N TYR A 171 10.54 -14.32 -14.02
CA TYR A 171 10.97 -13.63 -12.79
C TYR A 171 12.39 -14.03 -12.36
N GLU A 172 12.73 -15.29 -12.53
CA GLU A 172 14.04 -15.86 -12.15
C GLU A 172 15.19 -15.27 -12.99
N ASP A 173 14.90 -14.89 -14.23
CA ASP A 173 15.89 -14.35 -15.17
C ASP A 173 16.04 -12.83 -15.08
N THR A 174 15.32 -12.19 -14.14
CA THR A 174 15.35 -10.73 -14.01
C THR A 174 16.42 -10.25 -13.03
N ASP A 175 17.23 -9.28 -13.49
CA ASP A 175 18.05 -8.46 -12.61
C ASP A 175 17.23 -7.28 -12.10
N MET A 176 16.75 -7.39 -10.88
CA MET A 176 15.96 -6.36 -10.22
C MET A 176 16.63 -5.88 -8.94
N ALA A 177 16.59 -4.56 -8.71
CA ALA A 177 16.97 -4.00 -7.43
C ALA A 177 16.15 -4.64 -6.28
N PRO A 178 16.71 -4.80 -5.07
CA PRO A 178 16.05 -5.46 -3.93
C PRO A 178 14.66 -4.89 -3.62
N ILE A 179 14.49 -3.59 -3.76
CA ILE A 179 13.20 -2.92 -3.54
C ILE A 179 12.15 -3.34 -4.58
N ALA A 180 12.53 -3.47 -5.84
CA ALA A 180 11.61 -3.93 -6.89
C ALA A 180 11.26 -5.41 -6.69
N ARG A 181 12.25 -6.24 -6.34
CA ARG A 181 12.07 -7.66 -6.04
C ARG A 181 11.11 -7.88 -4.86
N SER A 182 11.12 -6.98 -3.85
CA SER A 182 10.23 -7.11 -2.69
C SER A 182 8.75 -6.99 -3.03
N PHE A 183 8.38 -6.35 -4.13
CA PHE A 183 6.98 -6.29 -4.59
C PHE A 183 6.49 -7.62 -5.16
N PHE A 184 7.38 -8.52 -5.53
CA PHE A 184 7.06 -9.86 -5.99
C PHE A 184 7.14 -10.92 -4.87
N SER A 185 7.54 -10.55 -3.65
CA SER A 185 7.63 -11.49 -2.53
C SER A 185 6.29 -11.73 -1.84
N ASP A 186 5.37 -10.77 -1.94
CA ASP A 186 4.07 -10.80 -1.29
C ASP A 186 2.98 -11.04 -2.35
N ASN A 187 2.07 -11.98 -2.10
CA ASN A 187 0.99 -12.35 -3.01
C ASN A 187 -0.28 -12.70 -2.24
#